data_85c268536ace886b0721eb2530ef37ba
#
_entry.id   85c268536ace886b0721eb2530ef37ba
#
_cell.length_a   1.000
_cell.length_b   1.000
_cell.length_c   1.000
_cell.angle_alpha   90.00
_cell.angle_beta   90.00
_cell.angle_gamma   90.00
#
_symmetry.space_group_name_H-M   'P 1'
#
loop_
_entity.id
_entity.type
_entity.pdbx_description
1 polymer ?
#
loop_
_entity_poly.entity_id
_entity_poly.type
_entity_poly.pdbx_seq_one_letter_code
_entity_poly.pdbx_strand_id
1 'polypeptide(L)'
;MAKITKEKIELLEGYVNRAKELMKETDEMRNQFERDFAAELSAKVYYASHLHRDIRDIAIDFENLLILFDEYLEIRKPCNVTYPRPENIVNLSFDEVVDVEVFLRISEYESLNKNDIEKWKDKLNWDLVSKNKNIIWSSDMIAEFADMINWNIFSRTISSNVLSTKLLEIYKDRWDWKELSWNNNLKLSFSLIDKYIDRWDWNGLISTFRYPDLMGQEFYNRYKKFIPHENITKSWFYHRIVSERKKELMLK
;
A
#
# COMPACT_ATOMS: atom_id res chain seq x y z
N MET A 1 -3.25 26.68 24.33
CA MET A 1 -4.04 25.56 23.79
C MET A 1 -5.14 25.19 24.78
N ALA A 2 -6.37 25.04 24.32
CA ALA A 2 -7.47 24.62 25.21
C ALA A 2 -7.26 23.14 25.59
N LYS A 3 -7.20 22.84 26.89
CA LYS A 3 -7.13 21.46 27.37
C LYS A 3 -8.41 20.72 26.97
N ILE A 4 -8.27 19.59 26.32
CA ILE A 4 -9.38 18.70 26.04
C ILE A 4 -9.75 18.04 27.36
N THR A 5 -11.02 18.15 27.75
CA THR A 5 -11.51 17.60 29.02
C THR A 5 -11.95 16.15 28.83
N LYS A 6 -11.94 15.39 29.92
CA LYS A 6 -12.42 14.01 29.94
C LYS A 6 -13.87 13.90 29.41
N GLU A 7 -14.72 14.86 29.76
CA GLU A 7 -16.10 14.94 29.27
C GLU A 7 -16.20 15.03 27.74
N LYS A 8 -15.26 15.77 27.08
CA LYS A 8 -15.22 15.85 25.62
C LYS A 8 -14.81 14.54 24.98
N ILE A 9 -13.93 13.77 25.63
CA ILE A 9 -13.53 12.44 25.16
C ILE A 9 -14.70 11.47 25.26
N GLU A 10 -15.39 11.44 26.41
CA GLU A 10 -16.59 10.61 26.60
C GLU A 10 -17.67 10.91 25.57
N LEU A 11 -17.84 12.20 25.22
CA LEU A 11 -18.76 12.63 24.18
C LEU A 11 -18.35 12.10 22.80
N LEU A 12 -17.06 12.20 22.45
CA LEU A 12 -16.53 11.69 21.18
C LEU A 12 -16.63 10.16 21.08
N GLU A 13 -16.34 9.44 22.17
CA GLU A 13 -16.56 7.99 22.25
C GLU A 13 -18.04 7.64 22.02
N GLY A 14 -18.95 8.42 22.56
CA GLY A 14 -20.38 8.28 22.31
C GLY A 14 -20.73 8.42 20.82
N TYR A 15 -20.13 9.39 20.12
CA TYR A 15 -20.33 9.56 18.67
C TYR A 15 -19.73 8.42 17.86
N VAL A 16 -18.54 7.93 18.21
CA VAL A 16 -17.92 6.78 17.55
C VAL A 16 -18.79 5.54 17.70
N ASN A 17 -19.28 5.27 18.92
CA ASN A 17 -20.13 4.11 19.16
C ASN A 17 -21.46 4.23 18.38
N ARG A 18 -22.06 5.41 18.32
CA ARG A 18 -23.28 5.64 17.51
C ARG A 18 -23.02 5.48 16.01
N ALA A 19 -21.86 5.93 15.50
CA ALA A 19 -21.48 5.74 14.12
C ALA A 19 -21.31 4.24 13.78
N LYS A 20 -20.73 3.45 14.69
CA LYS A 20 -20.61 1.99 14.54
C LYS A 20 -21.96 1.28 14.53
N GLU A 21 -22.88 1.69 15.38
CA GLU A 21 -24.25 1.17 15.38
C GLU A 21 -24.96 1.47 14.05
N LEU A 22 -24.90 2.71 13.57
CA LEU A 22 -25.48 3.11 12.29
C LEU A 22 -24.85 2.36 11.11
N MET A 23 -23.55 2.11 11.16
CA MET A 23 -22.87 1.29 10.16
C MET A 23 -23.43 -0.14 10.13
N LYS A 24 -23.66 -0.74 11.30
CA LYS A 24 -24.28 -2.07 11.41
C LYS A 24 -25.72 -2.06 10.90
N GLU A 25 -26.51 -1.09 11.30
CA GLU A 25 -27.91 -0.91 10.83
C GLU A 25 -27.96 -0.78 9.30
N THR A 26 -27.07 0.02 8.69
CA THR A 26 -27.02 0.20 7.22
C THR A 26 -26.54 -1.05 6.50
N ASP A 27 -25.66 -1.84 7.09
CA ASP A 27 -25.22 -3.13 6.54
C ASP A 27 -26.36 -4.17 6.57
N GLU A 28 -27.12 -4.21 7.65
CA GLU A 28 -28.32 -5.05 7.76
C GLU A 28 -29.39 -4.63 6.73
N MET A 29 -29.63 -3.33 6.55
CA MET A 29 -30.54 -2.80 5.52
C MET A 29 -30.08 -3.16 4.12
N ARG A 30 -28.79 -3.01 3.80
CA ARG A 30 -28.23 -3.41 2.51
C ARG A 30 -28.47 -4.88 2.26
N ASN A 31 -28.15 -5.74 3.22
CA ASN A 31 -28.32 -7.18 3.11
C ASN A 31 -29.80 -7.58 2.96
N GLN A 32 -30.72 -6.82 3.58
CA GLN A 32 -32.15 -7.02 3.42
C GLN A 32 -32.60 -6.64 2.00
N PHE A 33 -32.15 -5.48 1.47
CA PHE A 33 -32.44 -5.08 0.10
C PHE A 33 -31.92 -6.07 -0.93
N GLU A 34 -30.71 -6.58 -0.73
CA GLU A 34 -30.11 -7.60 -1.62
C GLU A 34 -30.95 -8.89 -1.64
N ARG A 35 -31.51 -9.31 -0.50
CA ARG A 35 -32.33 -10.51 -0.41
C ARG A 35 -33.71 -10.35 -1.03
N ASP A 36 -34.37 -9.23 -0.73
CA ASP A 36 -35.79 -9.06 -1.05
C ASP A 36 -36.02 -8.54 -2.49
N PHE A 37 -35.03 -7.87 -3.09
CA PHE A 37 -35.25 -7.10 -4.32
C PHE A 37 -34.05 -7.10 -5.29
N ALA A 38 -33.32 -8.17 -5.38
CA ALA A 38 -32.01 -8.27 -6.07
C ALA A 38 -31.96 -7.73 -7.52
N ALA A 39 -33.05 -7.70 -8.25
CA ALA A 39 -33.09 -7.26 -9.65
C ALA A 39 -33.62 -5.83 -9.87
N GLU A 40 -34.58 -5.38 -9.09
CA GLU A 40 -35.30 -4.11 -9.35
C GLU A 40 -34.77 -2.91 -8.54
N LEU A 41 -33.90 -3.15 -7.54
CA LEU A 41 -33.49 -2.14 -6.58
C LEU A 41 -31.97 -1.87 -6.56
N SER A 42 -31.28 -2.15 -7.66
CA SER A 42 -29.82 -1.88 -7.78
C SER A 42 -29.43 -0.45 -7.36
N ALA A 43 -30.25 0.55 -7.64
CA ALA A 43 -30.02 1.92 -7.24
C ALA A 43 -30.09 2.11 -5.70
N LYS A 44 -31.09 1.49 -5.03
CA LYS A 44 -31.23 1.59 -3.58
C LYS A 44 -30.12 0.85 -2.84
N VAL A 45 -29.70 -0.30 -3.34
CA VAL A 45 -28.53 -1.04 -2.82
C VAL A 45 -27.26 -0.20 -2.99
N TYR A 46 -27.11 0.46 -4.13
CA TYR A 46 -26.00 1.38 -4.37
C TYR A 46 -25.95 2.51 -3.33
N TYR A 47 -27.08 3.19 -3.08
CA TYR A 47 -27.14 4.25 -2.07
C TYR A 47 -26.86 3.75 -0.65
N ALA A 48 -27.42 2.59 -0.26
CA ALA A 48 -27.13 1.99 1.04
C ALA A 48 -25.66 1.62 1.21
N SER A 49 -25.02 1.11 0.15
CA SER A 49 -23.58 0.79 0.17
C SER A 49 -22.70 2.04 0.28
N HIS A 50 -23.09 3.16 -0.34
CA HIS A 50 -22.39 4.43 -0.20
C HIS A 50 -22.55 4.99 1.21
N LEU A 51 -23.77 5.03 1.74
CA LEU A 51 -24.03 5.49 3.10
C LEU A 51 -23.25 4.68 4.14
N HIS A 52 -23.22 3.34 3.98
CA HIS A 52 -22.43 2.47 4.85
C HIS A 52 -20.94 2.82 4.82
N ARG A 53 -20.38 3.05 3.62
CA ARG A 53 -18.98 3.45 3.47
C ARG A 53 -18.69 4.79 4.14
N ASP A 54 -19.53 5.79 3.90
CA ASP A 54 -19.36 7.13 4.46
C ASP A 54 -19.44 7.10 6.00
N ILE A 55 -20.36 6.34 6.58
CA ILE A 55 -20.47 6.16 8.04
C ILE A 55 -19.24 5.44 8.60
N ARG A 56 -18.74 4.43 7.89
CA ARG A 56 -17.52 3.71 8.28
C ARG A 56 -16.32 4.64 8.28
N ASP A 57 -16.16 5.46 7.25
CA ASP A 57 -15.04 6.38 7.11
C ASP A 57 -15.08 7.45 8.21
N ILE A 58 -16.27 7.99 8.53
CA ILE A 58 -16.48 8.88 9.68
C ILE A 58 -16.12 8.19 11.00
N ALA A 59 -16.52 6.93 11.19
CA ALA A 59 -16.18 6.19 12.41
C ALA A 59 -14.67 5.99 12.57
N ILE A 60 -13.96 5.71 11.48
CA ILE A 60 -12.50 5.59 11.46
C ILE A 60 -11.85 6.94 11.78
N ASP A 61 -12.36 8.04 11.22
CA ASP A 61 -11.84 9.38 11.49
C ASP A 61 -12.02 9.77 12.95
N PHE A 62 -13.16 9.44 13.56
CA PHE A 62 -13.37 9.67 15.00
C PHE A 62 -12.47 8.77 15.87
N GLU A 63 -12.24 7.52 15.49
CA GLU A 63 -11.29 6.66 16.20
C GLU A 63 -9.86 7.21 16.14
N ASN A 64 -9.43 7.68 14.98
CA ASN A 64 -8.14 8.32 14.81
C ASN A 64 -8.03 9.60 15.65
N LEU A 65 -9.09 10.39 15.70
CA LEU A 65 -9.15 11.60 16.52
C LEU A 65 -9.07 11.27 18.03
N LEU A 66 -9.76 10.23 18.49
CA LEU A 66 -9.67 9.75 19.88
C LEU A 66 -8.26 9.29 20.23
N ILE A 67 -7.59 8.61 19.29
CA ILE A 67 -6.19 8.21 19.43
C ILE A 67 -5.30 9.43 19.68
N LEU A 68 -5.46 10.48 18.88
CA LEU A 68 -4.71 11.73 19.04
C LEU A 68 -5.01 12.43 20.37
N PHE A 69 -6.26 12.37 20.84
CA PHE A 69 -6.65 12.94 22.13
C PHE A 69 -6.08 12.13 23.31
N ASP A 70 -6.09 10.81 23.22
CA ASP A 70 -5.49 9.93 24.21
C ASP A 70 -3.98 10.19 24.36
N GLU A 71 -3.27 10.31 23.22
CA GLU A 71 -1.85 10.67 23.21
C GLU A 71 -1.61 12.04 23.86
N TYR A 72 -2.50 13.00 23.58
CA TYR A 72 -2.39 14.36 24.13
C TYR A 72 -2.67 14.41 25.65
N LEU A 73 -3.50 13.53 26.17
CA LEU A 73 -3.92 13.52 27.56
C LEU A 73 -3.12 12.54 28.44
N GLU A 74 -2.12 11.85 27.89
CA GLU A 74 -1.37 10.78 28.59
C GLU A 74 -2.25 9.67 29.17
N ILE A 75 -3.51 9.53 28.66
CA ILE A 75 -4.48 8.54 29.15
C ILE A 75 -4.27 7.19 28.47
N ARG A 76 -3.49 7.15 27.43
CA ARG A 76 -3.32 5.96 26.61
C ARG A 76 -2.32 4.97 27.22
N LYS A 77 -2.77 3.72 27.35
CA LYS A 77 -1.81 2.60 27.40
C LYS A 77 -0.99 2.63 26.10
N PRO A 78 0.34 2.51 26.17
CA PRO A 78 1.18 2.62 25.00
C PRO A 78 0.66 1.69 23.90
N CYS A 79 0.35 2.29 22.75
CA CYS A 79 -0.02 1.53 21.57
C CYS A 79 1.17 0.63 21.22
N ASN A 80 0.94 -0.67 21.09
CA ASN A 80 1.95 -1.63 20.64
C ASN A 80 2.24 -1.46 19.12
N VAL A 81 2.23 -0.25 18.60
CA VAL A 81 2.83 0.04 17.30
C VAL A 81 4.34 0.03 17.54
N THR A 82 4.93 -1.11 17.36
CA THR A 82 6.37 -1.30 17.34
C THR A 82 6.90 -0.70 16.04
N TYR A 83 7.09 0.63 16.02
CA TYR A 83 8.10 1.19 15.12
C TYR A 83 9.45 0.59 15.54
N PRO A 84 10.32 0.24 14.61
CA PRO A 84 11.68 -0.18 14.95
C PRO A 84 12.35 0.98 15.67
N ARG A 85 12.26 1.00 16.98
CA ARG A 85 12.92 2.00 17.82
C ARG A 85 14.42 1.68 17.82
N PRO A 86 15.28 2.68 17.73
CA PRO A 86 16.72 2.46 17.92
C PRO A 86 16.93 1.72 19.25
N GLU A 87 17.74 0.68 19.24
CA GLU A 87 18.01 -0.18 20.41
C GLU A 87 18.53 0.59 21.64
N ASN A 88 18.91 1.85 21.50
CA ASN A 88 19.57 2.70 22.50
C ASN A 88 18.68 3.76 23.15
N ILE A 89 17.35 3.68 23.07
CA ILE A 89 16.43 4.67 23.68
C ILE A 89 16.63 4.78 25.21
N VAL A 90 17.12 3.76 25.85
CA VAL A 90 17.28 3.70 27.33
C VAL A 90 18.18 4.83 27.88
N ASN A 91 19.03 5.41 27.07
CA ASN A 91 19.99 6.46 27.47
C ASN A 91 19.64 7.86 26.93
N LEU A 92 18.51 8.03 26.25
CA LEU A 92 18.08 9.30 25.67
C LEU A 92 17.26 10.10 26.68
N SER A 93 17.40 11.41 26.66
CA SER A 93 16.50 12.33 27.35
C SER A 93 15.10 12.28 26.71
N PHE A 94 14.10 12.80 27.41
CA PHE A 94 12.73 12.85 26.90
C PHE A 94 12.64 13.60 25.56
N ASP A 95 13.33 14.74 25.44
CA ASP A 95 13.32 15.55 24.21
C ASP A 95 13.97 14.80 23.04
N GLU A 96 15.06 14.07 23.27
CA GLU A 96 15.69 13.24 22.25
C GLU A 96 14.78 12.08 21.80
N VAL A 97 14.01 11.47 22.72
CA VAL A 97 13.03 10.44 22.38
C VAL A 97 11.90 11.04 21.52
N VAL A 98 11.42 12.22 21.87
CA VAL A 98 10.40 12.94 21.08
C VAL A 98 10.93 13.28 19.69
N ASP A 99 12.16 13.76 19.58
CA ASP A 99 12.78 14.07 18.28
C ASP A 99 12.90 12.82 17.40
N VAL A 100 13.30 11.69 17.96
CA VAL A 100 13.37 10.41 17.23
C VAL A 100 11.99 10.04 16.67
N GLU A 101 10.95 10.11 17.48
CA GLU A 101 9.57 9.77 17.05
C GLU A 101 9.07 10.73 15.98
N VAL A 102 9.37 12.03 16.11
CA VAL A 102 9.02 13.05 15.10
C VAL A 102 9.65 12.71 13.75
N PHE A 103 10.95 12.36 13.71
CA PHE A 103 11.61 12.02 12.45
C PHE A 103 11.17 10.66 11.88
N LEU A 104 10.76 9.69 12.69
CA LEU A 104 10.13 8.47 12.20
C LEU A 104 8.82 8.78 11.48
N ARG A 105 7.95 9.60 12.08
CA ARG A 105 6.68 10.02 11.46
C ARG A 105 6.88 10.86 10.20
N ILE A 106 7.83 11.80 10.21
CA ILE A 106 8.20 12.57 9.02
C ILE A 106 8.65 11.62 7.91
N SER A 107 9.49 10.64 8.22
CA SER A 107 10.00 9.68 7.24
C SER A 107 8.91 8.83 6.61
N GLU A 108 7.90 8.44 7.38
CA GLU A 108 6.84 7.51 6.92
C GLU A 108 5.68 8.19 6.21
N TYR A 109 5.28 9.39 6.67
CA TYR A 109 3.99 9.96 6.28
C TYR A 109 4.09 11.30 5.55
N GLU A 110 5.17 12.07 5.72
CA GLU A 110 5.22 13.41 5.14
C GLU A 110 5.60 13.40 3.66
N SER A 111 5.05 14.38 2.93
CA SER A 111 5.38 14.63 1.53
C SER A 111 6.68 15.44 1.46
N LEU A 112 7.81 14.74 1.51
CA LEU A 112 9.11 15.36 1.49
C LEU A 112 9.55 15.69 0.06
N ASN A 113 10.00 16.92 -0.15
CA ASN A 113 10.71 17.32 -1.35
C ASN A 113 12.24 17.11 -1.19
N LYS A 114 12.97 17.33 -2.29
CA LYS A 114 14.43 17.15 -2.31
C LYS A 114 15.16 17.94 -1.22
N ASN A 115 14.77 19.19 -1.00
CA ASN A 115 15.44 20.07 -0.02
C ASN A 115 15.15 19.61 1.42
N ASP A 116 13.93 19.09 1.67
CA ASP A 116 13.56 18.55 2.97
C ASP A 116 14.39 17.31 3.29
N ILE A 117 14.53 16.41 2.31
CA ILE A 117 15.32 15.19 2.45
C ILE A 117 16.80 15.56 2.70
N GLU A 118 17.38 16.46 1.88
CA GLU A 118 18.76 16.90 2.04
C GLU A 118 19.00 17.53 3.41
N LYS A 119 18.08 18.36 3.87
CA LYS A 119 18.16 19.03 5.17
C LYS A 119 18.18 18.06 6.35
N TRP A 120 17.43 16.96 6.24
CA TRP A 120 17.21 16.04 7.36
C TRP A 120 17.78 14.63 7.11
N LYS A 121 18.55 14.42 6.06
CA LYS A 121 19.05 13.10 5.61
C LYS A 121 19.67 12.24 6.73
N ASP A 122 20.36 12.88 7.69
CA ASP A 122 21.02 12.20 8.79
C ASP A 122 20.08 11.86 9.96
N LYS A 123 18.85 12.41 9.96
CA LYS A 123 17.82 12.17 10.97
C LYS A 123 16.68 11.30 10.47
N LEU A 124 16.48 11.23 9.14
CA LEU A 124 15.44 10.45 8.53
C LEU A 124 15.71 8.95 8.64
N ASN A 125 14.67 8.17 8.87
CA ASN A 125 14.73 6.72 8.76
C ASN A 125 14.57 6.32 7.29
N TRP A 126 15.64 5.86 6.66
CA TRP A 126 15.66 5.57 5.23
C TRP A 126 14.83 4.36 4.80
N ASP A 127 14.55 3.42 5.68
CA ASP A 127 13.60 2.33 5.40
C ASP A 127 12.19 2.89 5.25
N LEU A 128 11.80 3.81 6.14
CA LEU A 128 10.50 4.48 6.07
C LEU A 128 10.42 5.44 4.88
N VAL A 129 11.47 6.24 4.62
CA VAL A 129 11.57 7.09 3.42
C VAL A 129 11.43 6.28 2.14
N SER A 130 12.11 5.14 2.05
CA SER A 130 12.05 4.26 0.88
C SER A 130 10.67 3.62 0.67
N LYS A 131 9.87 3.49 1.72
CA LYS A 131 8.50 2.98 1.72
C LYS A 131 7.45 4.08 1.50
N ASN A 132 7.80 5.34 1.77
CA ASN A 132 6.87 6.46 1.81
C ASN A 132 6.29 6.78 0.43
N LYS A 133 4.98 6.58 0.27
CA LYS A 133 4.26 6.81 -0.99
C LYS A 133 3.92 8.28 -1.24
N ASN A 134 4.05 9.13 -0.22
CA ASN A 134 3.77 10.56 -0.32
C ASN A 134 4.96 11.33 -0.91
N ILE A 135 6.14 10.73 -0.97
CA ILE A 135 7.31 11.31 -1.62
C ILE A 135 7.18 11.14 -3.14
N ILE A 136 7.18 12.25 -3.86
CA ILE A 136 7.23 12.26 -5.32
C ILE A 136 8.68 12.22 -5.77
N TRP A 137 9.21 11.02 -5.91
CA TRP A 137 10.58 10.81 -6.35
C TRP A 137 10.81 11.34 -7.77
N SER A 138 11.96 11.95 -7.98
CA SER A 138 12.50 12.27 -9.31
C SER A 138 13.78 11.47 -9.58
N SER A 139 14.18 11.38 -10.85
CA SER A 139 15.45 10.72 -11.20
C SER A 139 16.65 11.37 -10.52
N ASP A 140 16.63 12.70 -10.34
CA ASP A 140 17.70 13.44 -9.68
C ASP A 140 17.75 13.14 -8.17
N MET A 141 16.59 13.04 -7.51
CA MET A 141 16.53 12.63 -6.10
C MET A 141 17.08 11.22 -5.92
N ILE A 142 16.68 10.28 -6.80
CA ILE A 142 17.18 8.91 -6.74
C ILE A 142 18.70 8.87 -6.95
N ALA A 143 19.22 9.67 -7.87
CA ALA A 143 20.66 9.73 -8.11
C ALA A 143 21.43 10.28 -6.90
N GLU A 144 20.90 11.30 -6.25
CA GLU A 144 21.55 11.95 -5.12
C GLU A 144 21.52 11.10 -3.85
N PHE A 145 20.40 10.40 -3.62
CA PHE A 145 20.20 9.63 -2.40
C PHE A 145 20.37 8.11 -2.62
N ALA A 146 20.95 7.69 -3.75
CA ALA A 146 21.07 6.29 -4.14
C ALA A 146 21.72 5.38 -3.09
N ASP A 147 22.68 5.90 -2.33
CA ASP A 147 23.41 5.15 -1.31
C ASP A 147 22.67 5.07 0.04
N MET A 148 21.64 5.90 0.23
CA MET A 148 20.82 5.95 1.44
C MET A 148 19.51 5.18 1.27
N ILE A 149 19.00 5.06 0.04
CA ILE A 149 17.77 4.33 -0.28
C ILE A 149 17.91 2.85 0.08
N ASN A 150 16.94 2.32 0.85
CA ASN A 150 16.78 0.88 0.99
C ASN A 150 16.17 0.30 -0.29
N TRP A 151 17.00 -0.22 -1.19
CA TRP A 151 16.60 -0.71 -2.51
C TRP A 151 15.64 -1.91 -2.47
N ASN A 152 15.69 -2.75 -1.42
CA ASN A 152 14.74 -3.84 -1.25
C ASN A 152 13.31 -3.28 -1.10
N ILE A 153 13.12 -2.38 -0.14
CA ILE A 153 11.82 -1.73 0.10
C ILE A 153 11.42 -0.87 -1.10
N PHE A 154 12.34 -0.08 -1.62
CA PHE A 154 12.10 0.85 -2.72
C PHE A 154 11.69 0.13 -4.01
N SER A 155 12.26 -1.02 -4.31
CA SER A 155 11.89 -1.85 -5.45
C SER A 155 10.41 -2.24 -5.44
N ARG A 156 9.86 -2.47 -4.25
CA ARG A 156 8.45 -2.82 -4.07
C ARG A 156 7.50 -1.63 -4.20
N THR A 157 7.94 -0.44 -3.84
CA THR A 157 7.07 0.73 -3.61
C THR A 157 7.17 1.81 -4.67
N ILE A 158 8.28 1.88 -5.42
CA ILE A 158 8.50 2.94 -6.42
C ILE A 158 7.35 3.07 -7.42
N SER A 159 6.96 4.33 -7.67
CA SER A 159 5.87 4.67 -8.60
C SER A 159 6.27 4.48 -10.06
N SER A 160 5.30 4.09 -10.89
CA SER A 160 5.44 3.97 -12.35
C SER A 160 5.82 5.27 -13.05
N ASN A 161 5.55 6.42 -12.43
CA ASN A 161 5.86 7.72 -13.02
C ASN A 161 7.36 7.98 -13.12
N VAL A 162 8.13 7.36 -12.25
CA VAL A 162 9.59 7.50 -12.17
C VAL A 162 10.31 6.26 -12.71
N LEU A 163 9.72 5.09 -12.52
CA LEU A 163 10.31 3.81 -12.91
C LEU A 163 10.33 3.67 -14.44
N SER A 164 11.35 4.22 -15.07
CA SER A 164 11.61 4.12 -16.50
C SER A 164 12.60 3.01 -16.83
N THR A 165 12.59 2.53 -18.08
CA THR A 165 13.58 1.55 -18.56
C THR A 165 15.03 2.05 -18.39
N LYS A 166 15.23 3.37 -18.52
CA LYS A 166 16.54 4.01 -18.30
C LYS A 166 16.96 3.92 -16.84
N LEU A 167 16.05 4.19 -15.89
CA LEU A 167 16.33 4.10 -14.47
C LEU A 167 16.61 2.64 -14.05
N LEU A 168 15.85 1.70 -14.60
CA LEU A 168 16.11 0.27 -14.37
C LEU A 168 17.51 -0.15 -14.80
N GLU A 169 17.97 0.36 -15.93
CA GLU A 169 19.31 0.05 -16.43
C GLU A 169 20.42 0.65 -15.59
N ILE A 170 20.28 1.94 -15.21
CA ILE A 170 21.29 2.65 -14.40
C ILE A 170 21.52 1.94 -13.07
N TYR A 171 20.46 1.46 -12.43
CA TYR A 171 20.52 0.84 -11.10
C TYR A 171 20.26 -0.67 -11.12
N LYS A 172 20.50 -1.35 -12.25
CA LYS A 172 20.15 -2.76 -12.48
C LYS A 172 20.70 -3.72 -11.41
N ASP A 173 21.81 -3.39 -10.78
CA ASP A 173 22.46 -4.19 -9.76
C ASP A 173 22.11 -3.76 -8.32
N ARG A 174 21.32 -2.68 -8.16
CA ARG A 174 20.77 -2.23 -6.89
C ARG A 174 19.33 -2.66 -6.68
N TRP A 175 18.55 -2.84 -7.76
CA TRP A 175 17.17 -3.31 -7.65
C TRP A 175 17.10 -4.70 -7.02
N ASP A 176 16.25 -4.86 -6.03
CA ASP A 176 15.78 -6.20 -5.64
C ASP A 176 14.75 -6.66 -6.68
N TRP A 177 15.16 -7.51 -7.58
CA TRP A 177 14.36 -7.99 -8.71
C TRP A 177 13.17 -8.84 -8.26
N LYS A 178 13.28 -9.52 -7.12
CA LYS A 178 12.15 -10.23 -6.52
C LYS A 178 11.08 -9.25 -6.09
N GLU A 179 11.43 -8.24 -5.29
CA GLU A 179 10.50 -7.23 -4.84
C GLU A 179 9.96 -6.39 -6.01
N LEU A 180 10.80 -6.08 -6.99
CA LEU A 180 10.38 -5.38 -8.21
C LEU A 180 9.35 -6.19 -9.01
N SER A 181 9.49 -7.52 -9.07
CA SER A 181 8.52 -8.41 -9.72
C SER A 181 7.15 -8.38 -9.04
N TRP A 182 7.08 -8.03 -7.78
CA TRP A 182 5.86 -7.84 -7.02
C TRP A 182 5.36 -6.37 -7.00
N ASN A 183 6.10 -5.43 -7.58
CA ASN A 183 5.71 -4.03 -7.61
C ASN A 183 4.51 -3.79 -8.53
N ASN A 184 3.38 -3.36 -7.96
CA ASN A 184 2.12 -3.12 -8.70
C ASN A 184 2.20 -1.96 -9.69
N ASN A 185 3.19 -1.11 -9.59
CA ASN A 185 3.37 0.07 -10.43
C ASN A 185 4.29 -0.18 -11.62
N LEU A 186 4.94 -1.34 -11.69
CA LEU A 186 5.85 -1.67 -12.79
C LEU A 186 5.10 -1.78 -14.11
N LYS A 187 5.54 -1.05 -15.13
CA LYS A 187 5.01 -1.15 -16.50
C LYS A 187 5.82 -2.18 -17.28
N LEU A 188 5.28 -3.37 -17.44
CA LEU A 188 5.92 -4.44 -18.19
C LEU A 188 5.68 -4.31 -19.70
N SER A 189 6.68 -4.74 -20.46
CA SER A 189 6.60 -5.02 -21.89
C SER A 189 7.40 -6.29 -22.20
N PHE A 190 7.15 -6.93 -23.33
CA PHE A 190 7.93 -8.10 -23.74
C PHE A 190 9.43 -7.79 -23.83
N SER A 191 9.78 -6.60 -24.36
CA SER A 191 11.18 -6.18 -24.46
C SER A 191 11.85 -6.01 -23.10
N LEU A 192 11.13 -5.51 -22.10
CA LEU A 192 11.65 -5.39 -20.75
C LEU A 192 11.81 -6.74 -20.06
N ILE A 193 10.85 -7.64 -20.25
CA ILE A 193 10.89 -8.99 -19.70
C ILE A 193 12.09 -9.76 -20.29
N ASP A 194 12.22 -9.73 -21.62
CA ASP A 194 13.32 -10.43 -22.31
C ASP A 194 14.70 -9.92 -21.90
N LYS A 195 14.83 -8.60 -21.74
CA LYS A 195 16.10 -7.97 -21.38
C LYS A 195 16.65 -8.46 -20.03
N TYR A 196 15.75 -8.77 -19.09
CA TYR A 196 16.10 -9.16 -17.72
C TYR A 196 15.52 -10.52 -17.34
N ILE A 197 15.42 -11.43 -18.31
CA ILE A 197 14.66 -12.68 -18.22
C ILE A 197 15.07 -13.57 -17.04
N ASP A 198 16.35 -13.55 -16.69
CA ASP A 198 16.93 -14.37 -15.61
C ASP A 198 16.87 -13.67 -14.23
N ARG A 199 16.40 -12.42 -14.18
CA ARG A 199 16.33 -11.65 -12.93
C ARG A 199 14.95 -11.62 -12.32
N TRP A 200 13.89 -11.88 -13.10
CA TRP A 200 12.52 -11.81 -12.63
C TRP A 200 12.15 -12.95 -11.68
N ASP A 201 11.43 -12.63 -10.61
CA ASP A 201 10.65 -13.62 -9.88
C ASP A 201 9.35 -13.89 -10.66
N TRP A 202 9.30 -15.03 -11.31
CA TRP A 202 8.17 -15.43 -12.15
C TRP A 202 6.88 -15.64 -11.34
N ASN A 203 6.98 -16.05 -10.07
CA ASN A 203 5.81 -16.10 -9.18
C ASN A 203 5.22 -14.70 -8.98
N GLY A 204 6.08 -13.70 -8.74
CA GLY A 204 5.67 -12.30 -8.61
C GLY A 204 4.99 -11.78 -9.86
N LEU A 205 5.58 -12.03 -11.04
CA LEU A 205 5.03 -11.54 -12.31
C LEU A 205 3.64 -12.11 -12.62
N ILE A 206 3.42 -13.42 -12.42
CA ILE A 206 2.15 -14.09 -12.77
C ILE A 206 1.07 -14.00 -11.69
N SER A 207 1.43 -13.62 -10.47
CA SER A 207 0.48 -13.60 -9.33
C SER A 207 -0.45 -12.40 -9.37
N THR A 208 -0.17 -11.40 -10.19
CA THR A 208 -0.88 -10.13 -10.16
C THR A 208 -1.68 -9.87 -11.42
N PHE A 209 -2.89 -9.31 -11.24
CA PHE A 209 -3.84 -8.94 -12.31
C PHE A 209 -3.43 -7.67 -13.11
N ARG A 210 -2.16 -7.30 -13.13
CA ARG A 210 -1.70 -5.97 -13.56
C ARG A 210 -1.72 -5.74 -15.06
N TYR A 211 -1.58 -6.78 -15.86
CA TYR A 211 -1.31 -6.66 -17.30
C TYR A 211 -2.21 -7.59 -18.10
N PRO A 212 -3.53 -7.35 -18.10
CA PRO A 212 -4.43 -8.24 -18.81
C PRO A 212 -4.10 -8.35 -20.31
N ASP A 213 -3.64 -7.26 -20.92
CA ASP A 213 -3.32 -7.27 -22.35
C ASP A 213 -2.00 -7.99 -22.67
N LEU A 214 -1.03 -7.96 -21.76
CA LEU A 214 0.27 -8.61 -21.92
C LEU A 214 0.21 -10.10 -21.55
N MET A 215 -0.50 -10.45 -20.47
CA MET A 215 -0.47 -11.79 -19.87
C MET A 215 -1.52 -12.72 -20.45
N GLY A 216 -1.55 -12.88 -21.76
CA GLY A 216 -2.39 -13.82 -22.49
C GLY A 216 -1.64 -15.04 -23.02
N GLN A 217 -2.21 -15.71 -24.05
CA GLN A 217 -1.66 -16.90 -24.66
C GLN A 217 -0.25 -16.66 -25.25
N GLU A 218 0.01 -15.46 -25.80
CA GLU A 218 1.33 -15.11 -26.34
C GLU A 218 2.40 -15.09 -25.24
N PHE A 219 2.10 -14.46 -24.09
CA PHE A 219 2.98 -14.46 -22.93
C PHE A 219 3.26 -15.88 -22.46
N TYR A 220 2.22 -16.73 -22.35
CA TYR A 220 2.40 -18.12 -21.97
C TYR A 220 3.32 -18.85 -22.95
N ASN A 221 3.07 -18.76 -24.24
CA ASN A 221 3.86 -19.46 -25.26
C ASN A 221 5.36 -19.07 -25.21
N ARG A 222 5.62 -17.77 -24.94
CA ARG A 222 6.98 -17.21 -24.90
C ARG A 222 7.74 -17.60 -23.64
N TYR A 223 7.06 -17.60 -22.49
CA TYR A 223 7.72 -17.71 -21.18
C TYR A 223 7.37 -18.97 -20.39
N LYS A 224 6.59 -19.91 -20.93
CA LYS A 224 6.14 -21.12 -20.21
C LYS A 224 7.26 -21.92 -19.52
N LYS A 225 8.48 -21.91 -20.07
CA LYS A 225 9.64 -22.61 -19.48
C LYS A 225 10.15 -21.96 -18.19
N PHE A 226 9.83 -20.70 -17.94
CA PHE A 226 10.24 -19.96 -16.74
C PHE A 226 9.14 -19.92 -15.68
N ILE A 227 7.89 -20.20 -16.07
CA ILE A 227 6.74 -20.12 -15.18
C ILE A 227 6.76 -21.32 -14.23
N PRO A 228 6.77 -21.11 -12.90
CA PRO A 228 6.76 -22.21 -11.93
C PRO A 228 5.45 -23.00 -12.00
N HIS A 229 5.53 -24.33 -12.03
CA HIS A 229 4.36 -25.19 -12.14
C HIS A 229 3.64 -25.43 -10.80
N GLU A 230 4.36 -25.39 -9.68
CA GLU A 230 3.85 -25.81 -8.36
C GLU A 230 2.68 -24.96 -7.84
N ASN A 231 2.66 -23.68 -8.15
CA ASN A 231 1.61 -22.76 -7.68
C ASN A 231 0.79 -22.11 -8.81
N ILE A 232 1.03 -22.51 -10.04
CA ILE A 232 0.43 -21.87 -11.22
C ILE A 232 -1.12 -21.90 -11.16
N THR A 233 -1.71 -23.01 -10.68
CA THR A 233 -3.17 -23.20 -10.61
C THR A 233 -3.88 -22.21 -9.69
N LYS A 234 -3.16 -21.59 -8.76
CA LYS A 234 -3.66 -20.55 -7.85
C LYS A 234 -3.52 -19.15 -8.44
N SER A 235 -2.79 -18.99 -9.55
CA SER A 235 -2.54 -17.69 -10.15
C SER A 235 -3.72 -17.27 -11.03
N TRP A 236 -3.99 -15.96 -11.04
CA TRP A 236 -4.94 -15.37 -11.97
C TRP A 236 -4.56 -15.67 -13.43
N PHE A 237 -3.27 -15.65 -13.74
CA PHE A 237 -2.74 -15.96 -15.05
C PHE A 237 -3.19 -17.34 -15.55
N TYR A 238 -3.10 -18.37 -14.73
CA TYR A 238 -3.57 -19.72 -15.08
C TYR A 238 -5.06 -19.72 -15.45
N HIS A 239 -5.90 -19.12 -14.62
CA HIS A 239 -7.34 -19.06 -14.89
C HIS A 239 -7.66 -18.34 -16.19
N ARG A 240 -6.89 -17.31 -16.52
CA ARG A 240 -7.01 -16.61 -17.80
C ARG A 240 -6.66 -17.52 -18.98
N ILE A 241 -5.51 -18.20 -18.97
CA ILE A 241 -5.10 -19.11 -20.05
C ILE A 241 -6.11 -20.23 -20.23
N VAL A 242 -6.63 -20.82 -19.15
CA VAL A 242 -7.69 -21.83 -19.21
C VAL A 242 -8.95 -21.27 -19.86
N SER A 243 -9.35 -20.05 -19.51
CA SER A 243 -10.52 -19.39 -20.10
C SER A 243 -10.35 -19.09 -21.59
N GLU A 244 -9.20 -18.59 -22.00
CA GLU A 244 -8.86 -18.34 -23.41
C GLU A 244 -8.86 -19.65 -24.21
N ARG A 245 -8.24 -20.69 -23.69
CA ARG A 245 -8.20 -22.00 -24.32
C ARG A 245 -9.59 -22.64 -24.46
N LYS A 246 -10.42 -22.49 -23.43
CA LYS A 246 -11.82 -22.92 -23.50
C LYS A 246 -12.58 -22.22 -24.63
N LYS A 247 -12.44 -20.90 -24.76
CA LYS A 247 -13.07 -20.13 -25.85
C LYS A 247 -12.62 -20.61 -27.23
N GLU A 248 -11.33 -20.84 -27.43
CA GLU A 248 -10.80 -21.37 -28.69
C GLU A 248 -11.38 -22.72 -29.06
N LEU A 249 -11.59 -23.61 -28.08
CA LEU A 249 -12.17 -24.94 -28.30
C LEU A 249 -13.69 -24.91 -28.59
N MET A 250 -14.38 -23.92 -28.02
CA MET A 250 -15.83 -23.76 -28.21
C MET A 250 -16.18 -23.04 -29.53
N LEU A 251 -15.24 -22.37 -30.18
CA LEU A 251 -15.41 -21.68 -31.46
C LEU A 251 -15.04 -22.55 -32.67
N LYS A 252 -14.51 -23.75 -32.46
CA LYS A 252 -14.23 -24.78 -33.47
C LYS A 252 -15.37 -25.80 -33.58
#